data_5dec051343da07b0e82df0449d635653
#
_entry.id   5dec051343da07b0e82df0449d635653
#
_cell.length_a   1.000
_cell.length_b   1.000
_cell.length_c   1.000
_cell.angle_alpha   90.00
_cell.angle_beta   90.00
_cell.angle_gamma   90.00
#
_symmetry.space_group_name_H-M   'P 1'
#
loop_
_entity.id
_entity.type
_entity.pdbx_description
1 polymer ?
#
loop_
_entity_poly.entity_id
_entity_poly.type
_entity_poly.pdbx_seq_one_letter_code
_entity_poly.pdbx_strand_id
1 'polypeptide(L)'
;MKRLILILLGAALACGVLSCNKNDAPEAPAAEKIRIVVDVEGSGAPETRATGVVSNSTSTEAKVNSLQIFVFNGEQIDGYGASTASLTATVSCTAGTRDIWAVVNAPSLSSASTKTQLLSTVSSLAAEISNFQMIGSKSETLQKDGNVKITVDRLAARVVLKGIKNALTNPAQAASFKVLSVYLTNVAGDVDFGHGSSYSVSKWYNRRGYQAANNLGNFTYDAVNKTVASGATDSEAHYFYSMPNSNAAAIGGPWTPRAARLVIMAEVAGVVYDYPITLPALESNKSYEISLVTITRLGNPDDGNEPNSNDDIDEEKPVVGFDQGFEITVNPWTVVTVTETI
;
A
#
# COMPACT_ATOMS: atom_id res chain seq x y z
N MET A 1 49.50 -65.54 -44.10
CA MET A 1 49.23 -66.99 -44.31
C MET A 1 47.86 -67.34 -43.88
N LYS A 2 47.05 -68.00 -44.81
CA LYS A 2 45.84 -68.81 -44.58
C LYS A 2 44.63 -68.11 -43.89
N ARG A 3 43.66 -67.64 -44.64
CA ARG A 3 42.45 -68.30 -45.14
C ARG A 3 41.78 -69.24 -44.10
N LEU A 4 40.55 -68.89 -43.65
CA LEU A 4 39.44 -69.80 -43.74
C LEU A 4 38.10 -69.03 -43.71
N ILE A 5 37.33 -69.30 -44.76
CA ILE A 5 35.93 -68.95 -44.97
C ILE A 5 35.11 -70.04 -44.30
N LEU A 6 34.08 -69.69 -43.54
CA LEU A 6 33.01 -70.62 -43.30
C LEU A 6 31.65 -69.89 -43.36
N ILE A 7 30.90 -70.26 -44.36
CA ILE A 7 29.51 -69.96 -44.62
C ILE A 7 28.69 -70.93 -43.81
N LEU A 8 27.70 -70.48 -43.07
CA LEU A 8 26.58 -71.29 -42.65
C LEU A 8 25.27 -70.51 -42.57
N LEU A 9 24.36 -71.03 -43.29
CA LEU A 9 22.98 -70.82 -43.60
C LEU A 9 22.05 -70.60 -42.40
N GLY A 10 21.17 -69.64 -42.47
CA GLY A 10 19.71 -69.71 -42.31
C GLY A 10 19.09 -70.17 -41.00
N ALA A 11 18.42 -69.20 -40.37
CA ALA A 11 17.06 -69.44 -39.81
C ALA A 11 16.39 -68.09 -39.60
N ALA A 12 15.40 -67.77 -40.39
CA ALA A 12 14.47 -66.69 -40.19
C ALA A 12 13.56 -67.02 -39.02
N LEU A 13 13.73 -66.37 -37.90
CA LEU A 13 12.75 -66.39 -36.79
C LEU A 13 11.98 -65.07 -36.80
N ALA A 14 10.77 -65.14 -37.33
CA ALA A 14 9.82 -64.03 -37.25
C ALA A 14 9.43 -63.78 -35.79
N CYS A 15 10.09 -62.88 -35.12
CA CYS A 15 9.57 -62.33 -33.87
C CYS A 15 8.53 -61.26 -34.22
N GLY A 16 7.26 -61.65 -34.04
CA GLY A 16 6.16 -60.70 -34.06
C GLY A 16 6.36 -59.60 -33.00
N VAL A 17 6.58 -58.40 -33.46
CA VAL A 17 6.49 -57.20 -32.62
C VAL A 17 5.02 -57.08 -32.19
N LEU A 18 4.72 -57.51 -30.97
CA LEU A 18 3.51 -57.10 -30.24
C LEU A 18 3.70 -55.58 -30.01
N SER A 19 3.13 -54.80 -30.91
CA SER A 19 2.85 -53.38 -30.66
C SER A 19 1.97 -53.32 -29.42
N CYS A 20 2.55 -52.95 -28.28
CA CYS A 20 1.76 -52.47 -27.14
C CYS A 20 1.00 -51.25 -27.63
N ASN A 21 -0.25 -51.45 -27.96
CA ASN A 21 -1.22 -50.36 -28.03
C ASN A 21 -1.20 -49.71 -26.65
N LYS A 22 -0.56 -48.54 -26.52
CA LYS A 22 -0.85 -47.64 -25.43
C LYS A 22 -2.34 -47.38 -25.50
N ASN A 23 -3.07 -47.93 -24.55
CA ASN A 23 -4.41 -47.45 -24.27
C ASN A 23 -4.25 -45.96 -23.98
N ASP A 24 -4.45 -45.13 -24.98
CA ASP A 24 -4.78 -43.74 -24.77
C ASP A 24 -6.09 -43.78 -24.00
N ALA A 25 -5.99 -43.67 -22.66
CA ALA A 25 -7.16 -43.37 -21.87
C ALA A 25 -7.74 -42.09 -22.50
N PRO A 26 -9.04 -42.05 -22.82
CA PRO A 26 -9.65 -40.89 -23.41
C PRO A 26 -9.26 -39.68 -22.55
N GLU A 27 -8.56 -38.71 -23.14
CA GLU A 27 -8.24 -37.46 -22.49
C GLU A 27 -9.56 -36.89 -21.95
N ALA A 28 -9.65 -36.70 -20.63
CA ALA A 28 -10.86 -36.18 -20.03
C ALA A 28 -11.25 -34.91 -20.79
N PRO A 29 -12.49 -34.76 -21.26
CA PRO A 29 -12.90 -33.62 -22.04
C PRO A 29 -12.51 -32.36 -21.27
N ALA A 30 -11.78 -31.45 -21.95
CA ALA A 30 -11.36 -30.16 -21.34
C ALA A 30 -12.60 -29.49 -20.75
N ALA A 31 -12.53 -29.13 -19.47
CA ALA A 31 -13.67 -28.54 -18.77
C ALA A 31 -14.18 -27.33 -19.57
N GLU A 32 -15.47 -27.30 -19.86
CA GLU A 32 -16.08 -26.23 -20.63
C GLU A 32 -15.86 -24.90 -19.91
N LYS A 33 -15.31 -23.90 -20.61
CA LYS A 33 -15.11 -22.57 -20.08
C LYS A 33 -16.42 -21.80 -20.09
N ILE A 34 -16.73 -21.22 -18.95
CA ILE A 34 -17.84 -20.30 -18.77
C ILE A 34 -17.35 -18.87 -18.81
N ARG A 35 -18.24 -17.93 -19.06
CA ARG A 35 -17.97 -16.49 -18.96
C ARG A 35 -18.63 -15.94 -17.69
N ILE A 36 -17.90 -15.15 -16.95
CA ILE A 36 -18.40 -14.42 -15.77
C ILE A 36 -18.10 -12.95 -15.91
N VAL A 37 -18.88 -12.12 -15.21
CA VAL A 37 -18.65 -10.68 -15.06
C VAL A 37 -18.23 -10.44 -13.61
N VAL A 38 -17.17 -9.68 -13.39
CA VAL A 38 -16.72 -9.30 -12.06
C VAL A 38 -16.80 -7.80 -11.93
N ASP A 39 -17.59 -7.33 -10.97
CA ASP A 39 -17.71 -5.95 -10.58
C ASP A 39 -16.91 -5.69 -9.32
N VAL A 40 -16.17 -4.58 -9.26
CA VAL A 40 -15.47 -4.16 -8.05
C VAL A 40 -16.12 -2.92 -7.46
N GLU A 41 -16.18 -2.91 -6.13
CA GLU A 41 -16.55 -1.73 -5.35
C GLU A 41 -15.42 -1.41 -4.38
N GLY A 42 -15.04 -0.12 -4.31
CA GLY A 42 -14.05 0.33 -3.32
C GLY A 42 -14.67 0.46 -1.94
N SER A 43 -13.97 0.03 -0.92
CA SER A 43 -14.38 0.35 0.44
C SER A 43 -14.05 1.81 0.75
N GLY A 44 -15.06 2.63 0.99
CA GLY A 44 -14.96 3.91 1.66
C GLY A 44 -15.17 5.19 0.87
N ALA A 45 -15.29 6.34 1.58
CA ALA A 45 -15.56 7.67 1.04
C ALA A 45 -14.29 8.41 0.63
N PRO A 46 -14.27 9.16 -0.49
CA PRO A 46 -13.21 10.09 -0.79
C PRO A 46 -13.32 11.31 0.14
N GLU A 47 -12.27 11.60 0.89
CA GLU A 47 -12.08 12.90 1.50
C GLU A 47 -11.21 13.79 0.62
N THR A 48 -11.49 15.10 0.61
CA THR A 48 -10.68 16.09 -0.09
C THR A 48 -9.30 16.18 0.55
N ARG A 49 -8.25 16.12 -0.27
CA ARG A 49 -6.89 16.44 0.18
C ARG A 49 -6.79 17.92 0.49
N ALA A 50 -5.99 18.26 1.49
CA ALA A 50 -5.64 19.66 1.78
C ALA A 50 -4.87 20.31 0.62
N THR A 51 -4.95 21.61 0.57
CA THR A 51 -4.22 22.48 -0.37
C THR A 51 -2.71 22.26 -0.24
N GLY A 52 -2.07 21.96 -1.34
CA GLY A 52 -0.63 21.65 -1.41
C GLY A 52 -0.35 20.33 -2.10
N VAL A 53 -1.19 19.35 -1.90
CA VAL A 53 -1.19 18.09 -2.64
C VAL A 53 -2.25 18.18 -3.73
N VAL A 54 -1.82 18.58 -4.92
CA VAL A 54 -2.61 18.63 -6.15
C VAL A 54 -4.11 18.70 -5.91
N SER A 55 -4.62 19.92 -5.91
CA SER A 55 -6.06 20.19 -5.85
C SER A 55 -6.76 19.49 -6.98
N ASN A 56 -7.16 18.27 -6.78
CA ASN A 56 -8.21 17.68 -7.56
C ASN A 56 -8.79 16.51 -6.77
N SER A 57 -9.79 16.90 -6.05
CA SER A 57 -11.00 16.15 -5.87
C SER A 57 -10.86 14.72 -5.36
N THR A 58 -11.55 14.47 -4.30
CA THR A 58 -12.49 13.35 -4.09
C THR A 58 -12.32 12.10 -4.97
N SER A 59 -11.70 12.18 -6.14
CA SER A 59 -11.66 11.09 -7.10
C SER A 59 -10.34 10.33 -7.15
N THR A 60 -9.21 10.91 -6.72
CA THR A 60 -7.90 10.25 -6.93
C THR A 60 -7.69 9.06 -6.01
N GLU A 61 -8.12 9.14 -4.77
CA GLU A 61 -7.94 8.05 -3.80
C GLU A 61 -8.83 6.82 -4.10
N ALA A 62 -9.95 7.03 -4.78
CA ALA A 62 -10.92 5.99 -5.14
C ALA A 62 -10.92 5.62 -6.61
N LYS A 63 -10.12 6.32 -7.42
CA LYS A 63 -10.18 6.19 -8.87
C LYS A 63 -9.69 4.83 -9.33
N VAL A 64 -10.50 4.17 -10.17
CA VAL A 64 -10.14 2.94 -10.87
C VAL A 64 -9.72 3.29 -12.29
N ASN A 65 -8.42 3.20 -12.57
CA ASN A 65 -7.86 3.41 -13.92
C ASN A 65 -7.61 2.09 -14.64
N SER A 66 -7.36 1.02 -13.89
CA SER A 66 -7.22 -0.33 -14.42
C SER A 66 -7.75 -1.35 -13.44
N LEU A 67 -8.29 -2.44 -13.96
CA LEU A 67 -8.81 -3.55 -13.20
C LEU A 67 -8.27 -4.84 -13.81
N GLN A 68 -7.74 -5.72 -12.98
CA GLN A 68 -7.28 -7.06 -13.34
C GLN A 68 -7.97 -8.08 -12.46
N ILE A 69 -8.57 -9.09 -13.05
CA ILE A 69 -9.27 -10.16 -12.36
C ILE A 69 -8.54 -11.47 -12.62
N PHE A 70 -8.26 -12.17 -11.54
CA PHE A 70 -7.64 -13.49 -11.52
C PHE A 70 -8.62 -14.49 -10.92
N VAL A 71 -8.87 -15.58 -11.61
CA VAL A 71 -9.68 -16.69 -11.11
C VAL A 71 -8.76 -17.88 -10.91
N PHE A 72 -8.71 -18.39 -9.69
CA PHE A 72 -7.86 -19.54 -9.33
C PHE A 72 -8.70 -20.76 -8.99
N ASN A 73 -8.22 -21.92 -9.45
CA ASN A 73 -8.65 -23.23 -8.99
C ASN A 73 -7.54 -23.77 -8.06
N GLY A 74 -7.75 -23.66 -6.75
CA GLY A 74 -6.66 -23.83 -5.78
C GLY A 74 -5.55 -22.82 -5.98
N GLU A 75 -4.33 -23.29 -6.29
CA GLU A 75 -3.17 -22.40 -6.56
C GLU A 75 -3.06 -21.97 -8.03
N GLN A 76 -3.65 -22.73 -8.97
CA GLN A 76 -3.42 -22.51 -10.40
C GLN A 76 -4.42 -21.54 -11.00
N ILE A 77 -3.93 -20.68 -11.90
CA ILE A 77 -4.78 -19.77 -12.66
C ILE A 77 -5.75 -20.56 -13.55
N ASP A 78 -7.04 -20.27 -13.45
CA ASP A 78 -8.09 -20.82 -14.28
C ASP A 78 -8.61 -19.79 -15.30
N GLY A 79 -8.58 -18.51 -14.94
CA GLY A 79 -9.00 -17.43 -15.81
C GLY A 79 -8.37 -16.08 -15.46
N TYR A 80 -8.19 -15.24 -16.48
CA TYR A 80 -7.71 -13.87 -16.35
C TYR A 80 -8.56 -12.95 -17.23
N GLY A 81 -8.85 -11.77 -16.72
CA GLY A 81 -9.52 -10.70 -17.44
C GLY A 81 -9.03 -9.34 -16.97
N ALA A 82 -9.04 -8.36 -17.85
CA ALA A 82 -8.65 -6.99 -17.50
C ALA A 82 -9.53 -5.97 -18.20
N SER A 83 -9.66 -4.80 -17.58
CA SER A 83 -10.32 -3.63 -18.16
C SER A 83 -9.59 -2.35 -17.77
N THR A 84 -9.82 -1.27 -18.53
CA THR A 84 -9.30 0.07 -18.27
C THR A 84 -10.44 1.04 -18.06
N ALA A 85 -10.29 1.94 -17.07
CA ALA A 85 -11.29 2.95 -16.72
C ALA A 85 -12.71 2.37 -16.51
N SER A 86 -12.79 1.16 -15.94
CA SER A 86 -14.05 0.45 -15.70
C SER A 86 -13.99 -0.30 -14.38
N LEU A 87 -15.10 -0.31 -13.66
CA LEU A 87 -15.29 -1.11 -12.43
C LEU A 87 -15.64 -2.57 -12.73
N THR A 88 -15.75 -2.94 -14.00
CA THR A 88 -16.20 -4.26 -14.44
C THR A 88 -15.21 -4.88 -15.39
N ALA A 89 -14.92 -6.16 -15.21
CA ALA A 89 -14.17 -6.97 -16.17
C ALA A 89 -14.85 -8.30 -16.42
N THR A 90 -14.66 -8.83 -17.63
CA THR A 90 -15.15 -10.15 -18.02
C THR A 90 -14.04 -11.16 -18.02
N VAL A 91 -14.29 -12.35 -17.45
CA VAL A 91 -13.33 -13.45 -17.35
C VAL A 91 -13.92 -14.72 -17.93
N SER A 92 -13.09 -15.48 -18.64
CA SER A 92 -13.40 -16.85 -19.08
C SER A 92 -12.67 -17.85 -18.20
N CYS A 93 -13.41 -18.69 -17.48
CA CYS A 93 -12.87 -19.67 -16.53
C CYS A 93 -13.72 -20.93 -16.51
N THR A 94 -13.37 -21.95 -15.74
CA THR A 94 -14.22 -23.16 -15.59
C THR A 94 -15.23 -22.97 -14.46
N ALA A 95 -16.37 -23.66 -14.54
CA ALA A 95 -17.41 -23.64 -13.51
C ALA A 95 -16.92 -24.31 -12.20
N GLY A 96 -17.61 -24.04 -11.09
CA GLY A 96 -17.33 -24.59 -9.76
C GLY A 96 -16.75 -23.56 -8.79
N THR A 97 -16.40 -23.98 -7.60
CA THR A 97 -15.85 -23.08 -6.56
C THR A 97 -14.46 -22.59 -6.96
N ARG A 98 -14.28 -21.27 -6.95
CA ARG A 98 -13.05 -20.57 -7.35
C ARG A 98 -12.72 -19.48 -6.38
N ASP A 99 -11.43 -19.19 -6.24
CA ASP A 99 -10.93 -18.00 -5.58
C ASP A 99 -10.74 -16.91 -6.63
N ILE A 100 -11.48 -15.82 -6.48
CA ILE A 100 -11.47 -14.70 -7.42
C ILE A 100 -10.77 -13.54 -6.74
N TRP A 101 -9.75 -12.98 -7.40
CA TRP A 101 -8.98 -11.84 -6.93
C TRP A 101 -9.12 -10.68 -7.91
N ALA A 102 -9.39 -9.51 -7.37
CA ALA A 102 -9.43 -8.26 -8.10
C ALA A 102 -8.23 -7.39 -7.69
N VAL A 103 -7.45 -6.94 -8.65
CA VAL A 103 -6.32 -6.03 -8.46
C VAL A 103 -6.58 -4.78 -9.28
N VAL A 104 -6.55 -3.63 -8.59
CA VAL A 104 -6.87 -2.32 -9.16
C VAL A 104 -5.61 -1.47 -9.21
N ASN A 105 -5.45 -0.72 -10.30
CA ASN A 105 -4.38 0.27 -10.50
C ASN A 105 -2.94 -0.27 -10.46
N ALA A 106 -2.75 -1.56 -10.46
CA ALA A 106 -1.43 -2.16 -10.53
C ALA A 106 -0.93 -2.23 -11.99
N PRO A 107 0.39 -2.27 -12.21
CA PRO A 107 0.95 -2.68 -13.49
C PRO A 107 0.40 -4.04 -13.93
N SER A 108 0.56 -4.39 -15.22
CA SER A 108 0.07 -5.69 -15.70
C SER A 108 0.72 -6.85 -14.96
N LEU A 109 -0.10 -7.70 -14.37
CA LEU A 109 0.26 -8.92 -13.64
C LEU A 109 -0.18 -10.18 -14.39
N SER A 110 -0.49 -10.09 -15.68
CA SER A 110 -1.01 -11.19 -16.51
C SER A 110 -0.09 -12.43 -16.59
N SER A 111 1.16 -12.30 -16.19
CA SER A 111 2.12 -13.42 -16.11
C SER A 111 2.00 -14.25 -14.83
N ALA A 112 1.22 -13.80 -13.83
CA ALA A 112 1.02 -14.56 -12.60
C ALA A 112 0.20 -15.83 -12.90
N SER A 113 0.84 -16.99 -12.81
CA SER A 113 0.23 -18.29 -13.08
C SER A 113 -0.26 -19.00 -11.82
N THR A 114 0.15 -18.53 -10.64
CA THR A 114 -0.30 -19.05 -9.36
C THR A 114 -0.77 -17.94 -8.43
N LYS A 115 -1.64 -18.29 -7.48
CA LYS A 115 -2.10 -17.37 -6.43
C LYS A 115 -0.93 -16.85 -5.59
N THR A 116 -0.01 -17.72 -5.24
CA THR A 116 1.21 -17.34 -4.51
C THR A 116 2.04 -16.31 -5.29
N GLN A 117 2.21 -16.45 -6.61
CA GLN A 117 2.92 -15.46 -7.42
C GLN A 117 2.22 -14.10 -7.42
N LEU A 118 0.88 -14.09 -7.54
CA LEU A 118 0.11 -12.86 -7.45
C LEU A 118 0.32 -12.16 -6.10
N LEU A 119 0.14 -12.90 -5.01
CA LEU A 119 0.18 -12.34 -3.66
C LEU A 119 1.58 -11.93 -3.19
N SER A 120 2.64 -12.57 -3.71
CA SER A 120 4.03 -12.18 -3.44
C SER A 120 4.53 -11.01 -4.29
N THR A 121 3.72 -10.50 -5.21
CA THR A 121 4.09 -9.29 -5.97
C THR A 121 4.15 -8.09 -5.05
N VAL A 122 5.23 -7.32 -5.14
CA VAL A 122 5.48 -6.16 -4.27
C VAL A 122 4.97 -4.89 -4.95
N SER A 123 4.16 -4.14 -4.23
CA SER A 123 3.79 -2.75 -4.55
C SER A 123 4.68 -1.78 -3.79
N SER A 124 4.95 -0.62 -4.38
CA SER A 124 5.70 0.45 -3.74
C SER A 124 4.83 1.70 -3.56
N LEU A 125 4.99 2.39 -2.43
CA LEU A 125 4.30 3.64 -2.14
C LEU A 125 4.57 4.72 -3.21
N ALA A 126 5.75 4.70 -3.82
CA ALA A 126 6.10 5.60 -4.92
C ALA A 126 5.23 5.38 -6.17
N ALA A 127 4.78 4.16 -6.42
CA ALA A 127 3.88 3.84 -7.53
C ALA A 127 2.44 4.31 -7.27
N GLU A 128 2.09 4.56 -6.01
CA GLU A 128 0.74 4.98 -5.59
C GLU A 128 0.48 6.49 -5.73
N ILE A 129 1.51 7.28 -6.00
CA ILE A 129 1.41 8.75 -6.07
C ILE A 129 0.32 9.22 -7.04
N SER A 130 0.12 8.52 -8.14
CA SER A 130 -0.90 8.84 -9.13
C SER A 130 -2.18 8.03 -8.98
N ASN A 131 -2.07 6.80 -8.48
CA ASN A 131 -3.16 5.84 -8.43
C ASN A 131 -2.96 4.85 -7.28
N PHE A 132 -3.82 4.88 -6.28
CA PHE A 132 -3.77 3.89 -5.21
C PHE A 132 -4.05 2.49 -5.73
N GLN A 133 -3.12 1.58 -5.48
CA GLN A 133 -3.31 0.17 -5.78
C GLN A 133 -4.23 -0.45 -4.72
N MET A 134 -5.15 -1.28 -5.19
CA MET A 134 -6.12 -1.94 -4.31
C MET A 134 -6.20 -3.42 -4.67
N ILE A 135 -6.54 -4.23 -3.68
CA ILE A 135 -6.76 -5.66 -3.87
C ILE A 135 -7.96 -6.11 -3.06
N GLY A 136 -8.66 -7.11 -3.57
CA GLY A 136 -9.73 -7.78 -2.86
C GLY A 136 -9.94 -9.18 -3.39
N SER A 137 -10.62 -10.02 -2.62
CA SER A 137 -10.89 -11.39 -3.03
C SER A 137 -12.24 -11.90 -2.55
N LYS A 138 -12.73 -12.91 -3.26
CA LYS A 138 -13.93 -13.65 -2.89
C LYS A 138 -13.82 -15.09 -3.36
N SER A 139 -14.20 -16.03 -2.51
CA SER A 139 -14.40 -17.42 -2.92
C SER A 139 -15.86 -17.64 -3.23
N GLU A 140 -16.18 -18.14 -4.43
CA GLU A 140 -17.56 -18.32 -4.88
C GLU A 140 -17.69 -19.50 -5.85
N THR A 141 -18.89 -20.10 -5.88
CA THR A 141 -19.22 -21.15 -6.86
C THR A 141 -19.72 -20.51 -8.15
N LEU A 142 -18.89 -20.55 -9.17
CA LEU A 142 -19.14 -19.92 -10.46
C LEU A 142 -20.02 -20.78 -11.36
N GLN A 143 -20.95 -20.11 -12.03
CA GLN A 143 -21.84 -20.68 -13.05
C GLN A 143 -21.79 -19.79 -14.30
N LYS A 144 -22.27 -20.34 -15.42
CA LYS A 144 -22.33 -19.61 -16.68
C LYS A 144 -23.13 -18.31 -16.52
N ASP A 145 -22.60 -17.23 -17.10
CA ASP A 145 -23.19 -15.88 -17.07
C ASP A 145 -23.38 -15.32 -15.65
N GLY A 146 -22.60 -15.84 -14.68
CA GLY A 146 -22.59 -15.35 -13.30
C GLY A 146 -22.02 -13.93 -13.18
N ASN A 147 -22.49 -13.20 -12.18
CA ASN A 147 -21.96 -11.91 -11.76
C ASN A 147 -21.39 -12.03 -10.34
N VAL A 148 -20.16 -11.54 -10.15
CA VAL A 148 -19.46 -11.58 -8.86
C VAL A 148 -19.10 -10.15 -8.46
N LYS A 149 -19.44 -9.77 -7.23
CA LYS A 149 -19.01 -8.48 -6.64
C LYS A 149 -17.87 -8.70 -5.66
N ILE A 150 -16.82 -7.91 -5.78
CA ILE A 150 -15.64 -7.95 -4.90
C ILE A 150 -15.38 -6.55 -4.35
N THR A 151 -15.29 -6.44 -3.04
CA THR A 151 -14.80 -5.24 -2.36
C THR A 151 -13.28 -5.22 -2.41
N VAL A 152 -12.69 -4.10 -2.79
CA VAL A 152 -11.24 -3.91 -2.86
C VAL A 152 -10.77 -2.87 -1.85
N ASP A 153 -9.67 -3.17 -1.19
CA ASP A 153 -9.02 -2.37 -0.17
C ASP A 153 -7.69 -1.81 -0.68
N ARG A 154 -7.34 -0.58 -0.27
CA ARG A 154 -6.05 0.03 -0.62
C ARG A 154 -4.91 -0.66 0.11
N LEU A 155 -3.77 -0.74 -0.54
CA LEU A 155 -2.55 -1.24 0.10
C LEU A 155 -1.99 -0.25 1.12
N ALA A 156 -2.07 1.05 0.83
CA ALA A 156 -1.58 2.10 1.72
C ALA A 156 -2.49 2.36 2.93
N ALA A 157 -1.90 2.90 3.99
CA ALA A 157 -2.55 3.58 5.10
C ALA A 157 -2.50 5.09 4.88
N ARG A 158 -3.48 5.82 5.44
CA ARG A 158 -3.56 7.28 5.43
C ARG A 158 -3.38 7.83 6.84
N VAL A 159 -2.63 8.93 6.98
CA VAL A 159 -2.48 9.71 8.21
C VAL A 159 -2.96 11.14 7.94
N VAL A 160 -3.83 11.65 8.81
CA VAL A 160 -4.44 12.98 8.66
C VAL A 160 -4.22 13.78 9.94
N LEU A 161 -3.62 14.97 9.80
CA LEU A 161 -3.61 15.98 10.85
C LEU A 161 -4.64 17.06 10.48
N LYS A 162 -5.67 17.26 11.35
CA LYS A 162 -6.81 18.17 11.06
C LYS A 162 -6.66 19.56 11.67
N GLY A 163 -5.69 19.75 12.55
CA GLY A 163 -5.46 21.09 13.09
C GLY A 163 -4.24 21.20 14.01
N ILE A 164 -3.69 22.41 14.07
CA ILE A 164 -2.57 22.79 14.95
C ILE A 164 -2.97 24.04 15.71
N LYS A 165 -2.97 23.99 17.06
CA LYS A 165 -3.29 25.10 17.93
C LYS A 165 -2.04 25.66 18.59
N ASN A 166 -1.82 26.96 18.48
CA ASN A 166 -0.80 27.68 19.25
C ASN A 166 -1.35 28.03 20.63
N ALA A 167 -0.93 27.31 21.65
CA ALA A 167 -1.28 27.56 23.05
C ALA A 167 -0.03 27.80 23.93
N LEU A 168 1.05 28.33 23.32
CA LEU A 168 2.26 28.73 24.06
C LEU A 168 1.93 29.79 25.09
N THR A 169 2.39 29.61 26.32
CA THR A 169 2.08 30.49 27.46
C THR A 169 2.95 31.75 27.49
N ASN A 170 4.17 31.70 26.92
CA ASN A 170 5.03 32.87 26.80
C ASN A 170 4.56 33.75 25.62
N PRO A 171 4.16 35.02 25.86
CA PRO A 171 3.59 35.86 24.80
C PRO A 171 4.53 36.11 23.62
N ALA A 172 5.84 36.25 23.86
CA ALA A 172 6.81 36.49 22.79
C ALA A 172 6.99 35.23 21.90
N GLN A 173 7.01 34.04 22.53
CA GLN A 173 7.05 32.78 21.80
C GLN A 173 5.76 32.54 21.02
N ALA A 174 4.60 32.76 21.66
CA ALA A 174 3.30 32.59 21.01
C ALA A 174 3.12 33.54 19.81
N ALA A 175 3.64 34.79 19.90
CA ALA A 175 3.55 35.76 18.82
C ALA A 175 4.44 35.38 17.61
N SER A 176 5.52 34.63 17.83
CA SER A 176 6.49 34.22 16.80
C SER A 176 6.28 32.81 16.24
N PHE A 177 5.27 32.09 16.73
CA PHE A 177 5.05 30.70 16.34
C PHE A 177 4.64 30.57 14.87
N LYS A 178 5.47 29.89 14.09
CA LYS A 178 5.26 29.65 12.67
C LYS A 178 5.46 28.16 12.36
N VAL A 179 4.42 27.50 11.90
CA VAL A 179 4.53 26.13 11.37
C VAL A 179 5.27 26.20 10.04
N LEU A 180 6.39 25.53 9.92
CA LEU A 180 7.21 25.44 8.71
C LEU A 180 6.73 24.29 7.82
N SER A 181 6.58 23.11 8.40
CA SER A 181 6.15 21.91 7.68
C SER A 181 5.51 20.90 8.61
N VAL A 182 4.81 19.94 8.00
CA VAL A 182 4.33 18.72 8.63
C VAL A 182 4.78 17.54 7.76
N TYR A 183 5.26 16.46 8.37
CA TYR A 183 5.77 15.33 7.60
C TYR A 183 5.68 14.01 8.39
N LEU A 184 5.79 12.89 7.66
CA LEU A 184 5.95 11.57 8.27
C LEU A 184 7.42 11.16 8.26
N THR A 185 7.86 10.54 9.38
CA THR A 185 9.14 9.84 9.48
C THR A 185 8.96 8.33 9.54
N ASN A 186 10.02 7.59 9.21
CA ASN A 186 10.04 6.12 9.26
C ASN A 186 8.90 5.50 8.43
N VAL A 187 8.69 6.06 7.24
CA VAL A 187 7.60 5.67 6.34
C VAL A 187 7.96 4.37 5.64
N ALA A 188 7.13 3.35 5.82
CA ALA A 188 7.24 2.10 5.06
C ALA A 188 6.90 2.33 3.59
N GLY A 189 7.79 1.92 2.69
CA GLY A 189 7.75 2.25 1.28
C GLY A 189 7.28 1.14 0.35
N ASP A 190 7.09 -0.08 0.85
CA ASP A 190 6.64 -1.22 0.05
C ASP A 190 5.85 -2.24 0.88
N VAL A 191 5.05 -3.05 0.18
CA VAL A 191 4.27 -4.16 0.74
C VAL A 191 3.95 -5.17 -0.37
N ASP A 192 3.80 -6.45 -0.05
CA ASP A 192 3.26 -7.43 -1.00
C ASP A 192 1.73 -7.37 -1.08
N PHE A 193 1.16 -7.87 -2.19
CA PHE A 193 -0.30 -7.91 -2.36
C PHE A 193 -1.00 -8.85 -1.37
N GLY A 194 -0.27 -9.80 -0.81
CA GLY A 194 -0.80 -10.72 0.20
C GLY A 194 -0.99 -10.09 1.57
N HIS A 195 -0.48 -8.87 1.81
CA HIS A 195 -0.44 -8.20 3.11
C HIS A 195 0.08 -9.11 4.22
N GLY A 196 0.98 -10.03 3.86
CA GLY A 196 1.46 -11.05 4.76
C GLY A 196 2.15 -10.43 5.97
N SER A 197 1.79 -10.88 7.18
CA SER A 197 2.47 -10.50 8.43
C SER A 197 3.96 -10.87 8.41
N SER A 198 4.39 -11.65 7.44
CA SER A 198 5.78 -12.04 7.19
C SER A 198 6.50 -11.14 6.19
N TYR A 199 5.81 -10.21 5.52
CA TYR A 199 6.48 -9.30 4.61
C TYR A 199 7.42 -8.35 5.36
N SER A 200 8.66 -8.29 4.92
CA SER A 200 9.66 -7.39 5.49
C SER A 200 9.83 -6.18 4.57
N VAL A 201 9.44 -5.01 5.03
CA VAL A 201 9.58 -3.75 4.30
C VAL A 201 11.04 -3.55 3.91
N SER A 202 11.30 -3.40 2.61
CA SER A 202 12.65 -3.26 2.07
C SER A 202 13.04 -1.79 1.85
N LYS A 203 12.08 -0.91 1.66
CA LYS A 203 12.28 0.51 1.38
C LYS A 203 11.65 1.40 2.46
N TRP A 204 12.39 2.39 2.90
CA TRP A 204 11.98 3.30 3.94
C TRP A 204 12.27 4.75 3.53
N TYR A 205 11.32 5.65 3.81
CA TYR A 205 11.47 7.08 3.55
C TYR A 205 11.52 7.88 4.85
N ASN A 206 12.16 9.05 4.82
CA ASN A 206 12.28 9.96 5.95
C ASN A 206 12.71 9.21 7.23
N ARG A 207 13.82 8.50 7.18
CA ARG A 207 14.35 7.78 8.34
C ARG A 207 14.73 8.79 9.41
N ARG A 208 14.11 8.66 10.61
CA ARG A 208 14.22 9.54 11.77
C ARG A 208 13.62 10.92 11.57
N GLY A 209 14.05 11.69 10.58
CA GLY A 209 13.62 13.04 10.27
C GLY A 209 13.34 13.21 8.78
N TYR A 210 13.09 14.44 8.36
CA TYR A 210 12.89 14.77 6.95
C TYR A 210 14.19 14.60 6.16
N GLN A 211 14.10 13.90 5.05
CA GLN A 211 15.23 13.65 4.16
C GLN A 211 14.90 14.13 2.75
N ALA A 212 15.46 15.26 2.35
CA ALA A 212 15.21 15.87 1.03
C ALA A 212 15.49 14.91 -0.14
N ALA A 213 16.51 14.04 -0.02
CA ALA A 213 16.89 13.06 -1.04
C ALA A 213 16.12 11.73 -0.94
N ASN A 214 15.37 11.51 0.14
CA ASN A 214 14.69 10.23 0.41
C ASN A 214 13.30 10.42 1.00
N ASN A 215 12.46 11.17 0.29
CA ASN A 215 11.05 11.37 0.59
C ASN A 215 10.19 11.16 -0.66
N LEU A 216 8.87 11.21 -0.51
CA LEU A 216 7.91 11.10 -1.61
C LEU A 216 7.13 12.39 -1.82
N GLY A 217 7.78 13.54 -1.62
CA GLY A 217 7.12 14.84 -1.75
C GLY A 217 5.85 14.89 -0.91
N ASN A 218 4.77 15.37 -1.50
CA ASN A 218 3.51 15.58 -0.80
C ASN A 218 2.85 14.31 -0.20
N PHE A 219 3.35 13.12 -0.51
CA PHE A 219 2.90 11.87 0.15
C PHE A 219 3.42 11.74 1.57
N THR A 220 4.55 12.36 1.86
CA THR A 220 5.23 12.24 3.15
C THR A 220 5.64 13.56 3.77
N TYR A 221 5.46 14.68 3.08
CA TYR A 221 5.88 16.01 3.51
C TYR A 221 4.93 17.08 2.97
N ASP A 222 4.58 18.06 3.80
CA ASP A 222 3.80 19.24 3.43
C ASP A 222 4.49 20.52 3.95
N ALA A 223 4.81 21.44 3.03
CA ALA A 223 5.40 22.75 3.34
C ALA A 223 4.29 23.73 3.71
N VAL A 224 4.11 24.02 5.00
CA VAL A 224 3.03 24.86 5.50
C VAL A 224 3.40 26.36 5.48
N ASN A 225 4.55 26.73 6.03
CA ASN A 225 5.06 28.11 6.12
C ASN A 225 4.03 29.13 6.65
N LYS A 226 3.27 28.79 7.69
CA LYS A 226 2.13 29.56 8.20
C LYS A 226 2.31 30.00 9.65
N THR A 227 2.15 31.29 9.92
CA THR A 227 2.09 31.81 11.29
C THR A 227 0.72 31.50 11.89
N VAL A 228 0.71 30.90 13.07
CA VAL A 228 -0.51 30.63 13.85
C VAL A 228 -0.50 31.56 15.06
N ALA A 229 -1.43 32.51 15.08
CA ALA A 229 -1.50 33.51 16.15
C ALA A 229 -1.71 32.87 17.54
N SER A 230 -1.31 33.58 18.60
CA SER A 230 -1.49 33.13 19.98
C SER A 230 -2.96 32.76 20.27
N GLY A 231 -3.19 31.57 20.78
CA GLY A 231 -4.52 31.02 21.06
C GLY A 231 -5.31 30.56 19.84
N ALA A 232 -4.86 30.86 18.63
CA ALA A 232 -5.53 30.45 17.38
C ALA A 232 -5.26 28.99 17.02
N THR A 233 -6.12 28.46 16.17
CA THR A 233 -6.00 27.14 15.55
C THR A 233 -5.85 27.30 14.04
N ASP A 234 -4.85 26.67 13.46
CA ASP A 234 -4.86 26.35 12.05
C ASP A 234 -5.68 25.08 11.87
N SER A 235 -6.76 25.16 11.11
CA SER A 235 -7.67 24.05 10.82
C SER A 235 -7.47 23.46 9.42
N GLU A 236 -6.37 23.81 8.76
CA GLU A 236 -5.99 23.16 7.49
C GLU A 236 -5.61 21.70 7.75
N ALA A 237 -6.13 20.82 6.92
CA ALA A 237 -5.88 19.40 7.08
C ALA A 237 -4.70 18.95 6.19
N HIS A 238 -3.79 18.19 6.80
CA HIS A 238 -2.59 17.64 6.15
C HIS A 238 -2.73 16.13 6.01
N TYR A 239 -2.48 15.60 4.81
CA TYR A 239 -2.69 14.19 4.47
C TYR A 239 -1.39 13.54 4.05
N PHE A 240 -1.09 12.39 4.65
CA PHE A 240 0.11 11.62 4.37
C PHE A 240 -0.22 10.14 4.19
N TYR A 241 0.71 9.40 3.57
CA TYR A 241 0.52 7.99 3.26
C TYR A 241 1.77 7.18 3.60
N SER A 242 1.54 5.93 4.01
CA SER A 242 2.57 4.92 4.28
C SER A 242 2.05 3.55 3.87
N MET A 243 2.91 2.66 3.48
CA MET A 243 2.57 1.23 3.51
C MET A 243 2.44 0.76 4.97
N PRO A 244 1.82 -0.40 5.25
CA PRO A 244 1.69 -0.94 6.59
C PRO A 244 3.01 -0.96 7.36
N ASN A 245 2.95 -0.54 8.61
CA ASN A 245 4.10 -0.49 9.51
C ASN A 245 3.69 -0.87 10.93
N SER A 246 3.99 -2.07 11.34
CA SER A 246 3.69 -2.61 12.67
C SER A 246 4.90 -2.60 13.62
N ASN A 247 6.01 -1.94 13.24
CA ASN A 247 7.21 -1.89 14.07
C ASN A 247 6.97 -1.09 15.36
N ALA A 248 7.64 -1.51 16.43
CA ALA A 248 7.62 -0.80 17.70
C ALA A 248 8.33 0.57 17.60
N ALA A 249 7.97 1.50 18.48
CA ALA A 249 8.68 2.75 18.62
C ALA A 249 10.12 2.49 19.12
N ALA A 250 11.07 3.22 18.54
CA ALA A 250 12.46 3.23 18.97
C ALA A 250 13.03 4.65 18.88
N ILE A 251 14.02 4.95 19.71
CA ILE A 251 14.71 6.23 19.77
C ILE A 251 16.22 5.97 19.81
N GLY A 252 16.97 6.74 19.02
CA GLY A 252 18.45 6.67 18.99
C GLY A 252 19.01 5.34 18.47
N GLY A 253 20.32 5.19 18.60
CA GLY A 253 21.10 4.03 18.12
C GLY A 253 21.17 3.92 16.60
N PRO A 254 21.79 2.91 15.99
CA PRO A 254 21.73 2.67 14.56
C PRO A 254 20.29 2.56 14.10
N TRP A 255 19.97 3.14 12.94
CA TRP A 255 18.59 3.07 12.43
C TRP A 255 18.18 1.63 12.12
N THR A 256 17.03 1.26 12.61
CA THR A 256 16.34 -0.01 12.30
C THR A 256 14.87 0.30 11.98
N PRO A 257 14.14 -0.58 11.29
CA PRO A 257 12.69 -0.43 11.12
C PRO A 257 12.00 -0.14 12.45
N ARG A 258 11.18 0.93 12.46
CA ARG A 258 10.51 1.42 13.68
C ARG A 258 9.17 2.07 13.34
N ALA A 259 8.38 2.40 14.37
CA ALA A 259 7.09 3.04 14.20
C ALA A 259 7.21 4.36 13.42
N ALA A 260 6.23 4.62 12.57
CA ALA A 260 6.10 5.92 11.92
C ALA A 260 5.77 7.01 12.95
N ARG A 261 6.21 8.23 12.67
CA ARG A 261 5.82 9.41 13.43
C ARG A 261 5.32 10.51 12.51
N LEU A 262 4.33 11.25 12.98
CA LEU A 262 3.97 12.54 12.42
C LEU A 262 4.81 13.60 13.14
N VAL A 263 5.50 14.45 12.40
CA VAL A 263 6.31 15.53 12.96
C VAL A 263 5.76 16.85 12.48
N ILE A 264 5.54 17.78 13.42
CA ILE A 264 5.27 19.18 13.13
C ILE A 264 6.58 19.93 13.36
N MET A 265 7.11 20.58 12.32
CA MET A 265 8.27 21.43 12.42
C MET A 265 7.80 22.88 12.52
N ALA A 266 8.21 23.59 13.54
CA ALA A 266 7.83 24.99 13.73
C ALA A 266 9.00 25.87 14.17
N GLU A 267 9.02 27.11 13.70
CA GLU A 267 9.94 28.13 14.15
C GLU A 267 9.30 28.96 15.28
N VAL A 268 10.05 29.18 16.35
CA VAL A 268 9.68 30.04 17.47
C VAL A 268 10.86 30.92 17.83
N ALA A 269 10.71 32.26 17.73
CA ALA A 269 11.74 33.23 17.99
C ALA A 269 13.06 32.97 17.24
N GLY A 270 12.97 32.51 15.99
CA GLY A 270 14.12 32.22 15.12
C GLY A 270 14.81 30.89 15.36
N VAL A 271 14.28 30.02 16.23
CA VAL A 271 14.75 28.65 16.48
C VAL A 271 13.73 27.67 15.96
N VAL A 272 14.20 26.64 15.25
CA VAL A 272 13.35 25.57 14.74
C VAL A 272 13.20 24.48 15.79
N TYR A 273 12.00 23.95 15.90
CA TYR A 273 11.63 22.90 16.85
C TYR A 273 10.81 21.82 16.17
N ASP A 274 11.08 20.55 16.52
CA ASP A 274 10.31 19.41 16.11
C ASP A 274 9.34 18.93 17.21
N TYR A 275 8.15 18.53 16.79
CA TYR A 275 7.09 17.99 17.65
C TYR A 275 6.70 16.58 17.13
N PRO A 276 7.47 15.54 17.44
CA PRO A 276 7.22 14.20 16.96
C PRO A 276 6.08 13.51 17.72
N ILE A 277 5.13 12.95 16.98
CA ILE A 277 3.98 12.20 17.46
C ILE A 277 4.10 10.77 16.98
N THR A 278 4.33 9.82 17.88
CA THR A 278 4.41 8.40 17.53
C THR A 278 3.04 7.88 17.14
N LEU A 279 2.94 7.29 15.97
CA LEU A 279 1.73 6.69 15.47
C LEU A 279 1.59 5.23 15.95
N PRO A 280 0.35 4.72 16.10
CA PRO A 280 0.12 3.29 16.30
C PRO A 280 0.56 2.50 15.07
N ALA A 281 0.48 1.16 15.12
CA ALA A 281 0.69 0.32 13.96
C ALA A 281 -0.23 0.77 12.80
N LEU A 282 0.38 0.99 11.64
CA LEU A 282 -0.32 1.39 10.43
C LEU A 282 -0.73 0.14 9.65
N GLU A 283 -2.02 0.03 9.32
CA GLU A 283 -2.59 -1.08 8.56
C GLU A 283 -3.12 -0.60 7.22
N SER A 284 -3.09 -1.47 6.21
CA SER A 284 -3.70 -1.22 4.90
C SER A 284 -5.15 -0.75 5.04
N ASN A 285 -5.53 0.18 4.17
CA ASN A 285 -6.90 0.69 4.07
C ASN A 285 -7.46 1.29 5.37
N LYS A 286 -6.60 1.79 6.26
CA LYS A 286 -6.98 2.52 7.47
C LYS A 286 -6.59 3.99 7.38
N SER A 287 -7.43 4.85 7.97
CA SER A 287 -7.16 6.29 8.14
C SER A 287 -6.92 6.60 9.61
N TYR A 288 -5.77 7.15 9.92
CA TYR A 288 -5.34 7.56 11.26
C TYR A 288 -5.50 9.07 11.37
N GLU A 289 -6.50 9.52 12.10
CA GLU A 289 -6.91 10.92 12.12
C GLU A 289 -6.58 11.56 13.47
N ILE A 290 -5.74 12.58 13.43
CA ILE A 290 -5.36 13.42 14.56
C ILE A 290 -6.19 14.69 14.45
N SER A 291 -7.18 14.88 15.32
CA SER A 291 -8.16 15.97 15.23
C SER A 291 -7.54 17.33 15.50
N LEU A 292 -6.65 17.42 16.48
CA LEU A 292 -6.01 18.66 16.89
C LEU A 292 -4.74 18.37 17.67
N VAL A 293 -3.65 19.04 17.33
CA VAL A 293 -2.42 19.10 18.14
C VAL A 293 -2.33 20.47 18.79
N THR A 294 -2.31 20.51 20.12
CA THR A 294 -2.20 21.75 20.89
C THR A 294 -0.76 21.95 21.38
N ILE A 295 -0.08 22.97 20.86
CA ILE A 295 1.31 23.29 21.20
C ILE A 295 1.31 24.19 22.44
N THR A 296 1.69 23.65 23.60
CA THR A 296 1.70 24.38 24.90
C THR A 296 3.10 24.76 25.36
N ARG A 297 4.15 24.23 24.72
CA ARG A 297 5.56 24.47 25.04
C ARG A 297 6.44 24.29 23.81
N LEU A 298 7.73 24.63 23.93
CA LEU A 298 8.71 24.40 22.88
C LEU A 298 8.95 22.90 22.66
N GLY A 299 9.14 22.52 21.41
CA GLY A 299 9.52 21.19 20.98
C GLY A 299 10.98 20.84 21.22
N ASN A 300 11.45 19.82 20.55
CA ASN A 300 12.87 19.50 20.49
C ASN A 300 13.56 20.48 19.54
N PRO A 301 14.66 21.15 19.94
CA PRO A 301 15.38 21.99 18.98
C PRO A 301 15.91 21.12 17.83
N ASP A 302 15.70 21.59 16.61
CA ASP A 302 16.38 21.06 15.44
C ASP A 302 17.85 21.50 15.49
N ASP A 303 18.77 20.56 15.56
CA ASP A 303 20.20 20.84 15.64
C ASP A 303 20.84 21.07 14.25
N GLY A 304 20.06 20.96 13.17
CA GLY A 304 20.49 21.12 11.78
C GLY A 304 21.39 19.99 11.27
N ASN A 305 21.51 18.88 11.99
CA ASN A 305 22.22 17.70 11.53
C ASN A 305 21.36 16.85 10.57
N GLU A 306 22.02 16.08 9.71
CA GLU A 306 21.30 15.13 8.87
C GLU A 306 20.68 14.02 9.73
N PRO A 307 19.39 13.72 9.59
CA PRO A 307 18.65 12.79 10.46
C PRO A 307 19.09 11.32 10.39
N ASN A 308 20.21 11.03 9.75
CA ASN A 308 20.82 9.70 9.68
C ASN A 308 22.00 9.50 10.62
N SER A 309 22.46 10.53 11.34
CA SER A 309 23.56 10.37 12.28
C SER A 309 23.09 9.55 13.49
N ASN A 310 24.02 8.84 14.13
CA ASN A 310 23.69 8.06 15.35
C ASN A 310 23.37 8.99 16.54
N ASP A 311 23.60 10.26 16.38
CA ASP A 311 23.43 11.30 17.41
C ASP A 311 22.09 12.03 17.30
N ASP A 312 21.35 11.88 16.18
CA ASP A 312 20.04 12.50 15.93
C ASP A 312 18.93 11.82 16.72
N ILE A 313 18.98 11.97 18.00
CA ILE A 313 17.98 11.41 18.91
C ILE A 313 16.86 12.39 19.23
N ASP A 314 17.07 13.68 18.99
CA ASP A 314 16.14 14.71 19.44
C ASP A 314 14.90 14.79 18.55
N GLU A 315 15.01 14.60 17.24
CA GLU A 315 13.89 14.53 16.31
C GLU A 315 12.92 13.35 16.59
N GLU A 316 13.41 12.31 17.24
CA GLU A 316 12.61 11.14 17.59
C GLU A 316 12.07 11.17 19.03
N LYS A 317 12.60 12.01 19.91
CA LYS A 317 12.21 12.04 21.31
C LYS A 317 10.81 12.64 21.46
N PRO A 318 9.93 12.01 22.24
CA PRO A 318 8.70 12.65 22.69
C PRO A 318 9.03 13.96 23.42
N VAL A 319 8.33 15.02 23.13
CA VAL A 319 8.47 16.29 23.85
C VAL A 319 8.04 16.09 25.29
N VAL A 320 8.96 16.19 26.26
CA VAL A 320 8.70 15.91 27.66
C VAL A 320 7.63 16.86 28.22
N GLY A 321 6.56 16.29 28.80
CA GLY A 321 5.43 17.03 29.34
C GLY A 321 4.60 17.75 28.27
N PHE A 322 4.72 17.38 27.02
CA PHE A 322 3.75 17.68 26.01
C PHE A 322 2.46 16.98 26.41
N ASP A 323 1.49 17.77 26.84
CA ASP A 323 0.16 17.23 27.16
C ASP A 323 -0.45 16.87 25.81
N GLN A 324 -0.37 15.59 25.47
CA GLN A 324 -0.86 15.06 24.19
C GLN A 324 -2.39 15.04 24.25
N GLY A 325 -2.98 16.21 24.24
CA GLY A 325 -4.43 16.39 24.16
C GLY A 325 -4.97 16.06 22.77
N PHE A 326 -4.35 15.12 22.07
CA PHE A 326 -4.86 14.61 20.79
C PHE A 326 -5.27 13.14 20.92
N GLU A 327 -6.35 12.82 20.28
CA GLU A 327 -6.83 11.46 20.08
C GLU A 327 -6.53 11.04 18.65
N ILE A 328 -5.92 9.86 18.48
CA ILE A 328 -5.74 9.26 17.16
C ILE A 328 -6.95 8.35 16.92
N THR A 329 -7.87 8.80 16.10
CA THR A 329 -9.01 7.98 15.68
C THR A 329 -8.60 7.12 14.49
N VAL A 330 -8.79 5.81 14.61
CA VAL A 330 -8.54 4.87 13.51
C VAL A 330 -9.88 4.55 12.85
N ASN A 331 -10.05 5.01 11.62
CA ASN A 331 -11.25 4.80 10.84
C ASN A 331 -10.96 3.85 9.67
N PRO A 332 -11.95 3.05 9.22
CA PRO A 332 -11.87 2.46 7.88
C PRO A 332 -11.66 3.60 6.87
N TRP A 333 -10.75 3.44 5.96
CA TRP A 333 -10.57 4.42 4.89
C TRP A 333 -11.68 4.25 3.86
N THR A 334 -12.86 4.73 4.24
CA THR A 334 -14.09 4.54 3.49
C THR A 334 -14.18 5.46 2.27
N VAL A 335 -14.56 4.93 1.09
CA VAL A 335 -14.87 5.68 -0.13
C VAL A 335 -16.37 5.90 -0.21
N VAL A 336 -16.87 7.15 -0.30
CA VAL A 336 -18.27 7.41 -0.65
C VAL A 336 -18.40 7.29 -2.15
N THR A 337 -19.24 6.37 -2.62
CA THR A 337 -19.67 6.37 -4.00
C THR A 337 -20.60 7.56 -4.19
N VAL A 338 -20.13 8.61 -4.84
CA VAL A 338 -21.01 9.67 -5.34
C VAL A 338 -21.74 9.09 -6.53
N THR A 339 -23.00 8.74 -6.35
CA THR A 339 -23.93 8.51 -7.46
C THR A 339 -24.29 9.88 -7.98
N GLU A 340 -23.63 10.33 -9.03
CA GLU A 340 -24.16 11.43 -9.85
C GLU A 340 -25.38 10.89 -10.61
N THR A 341 -26.54 11.41 -10.24
CA THR A 341 -27.73 11.31 -11.07
C THR A 341 -27.65 12.46 -12.09
N ILE A 342 -27.40 12.10 -13.33
CA ILE A 342 -27.51 13.03 -14.49
C ILE A 342 -28.99 13.19 -14.83
#